data_0ef196923d77bfd2753bdd63f68fbec1
#
_entry.id   0ef196923d77bfd2753bdd63f68fbec1
#
_cell.length_a   1.000
_cell.length_b   1.000
_cell.length_c   1.000
_cell.angle_alpha   90.00
_cell.angle_beta   90.00
_cell.angle_gamma   90.00
#
_symmetry.space_group_name_H-M   'P 1'
#
loop_
_entity.id
_entity.type
_entity.pdbx_description
1 polymer ?
#
loop_
_entity_poly.entity_id
_entity_poly.type
_entity_poly.pdbx_seq_one_letter_code
_entity_poly.pdbx_strand_id
1 'polypeptide(L)'
;MNFQMFKLVLEKAEEPETKLPTSTGSWKKWVLREFQKNIYFYFIDYAKAFDCVDHNKLWKILQEIGMPDHLTCLLRNLYAGQEATVRTGHETTDWFQIRRGVHQDCILSPCLFNLYSVYIMVNASMDEAQAGIKIARNNINNLRYADDTTLMAESKEL
;
A
#
# COMPACT_ATOMS: atom_id res chain seq x y z
N MET A 1 -6.66 -14.35 7.09
CA MET A 1 -5.74 -13.48 6.33
C MET A 1 -4.40 -13.50 7.06
N ASN A 2 -3.32 -13.97 6.43
CA ASN A 2 -2.02 -14.09 7.12
C ASN A 2 -1.38 -12.70 7.21
N PHE A 3 -1.41 -12.11 8.40
CA PHE A 3 -0.85 -10.78 8.71
C PHE A 3 0.68 -10.73 8.76
N GLN A 4 1.38 -11.77 8.34
CA GLN A 4 2.86 -11.79 8.30
C GLN A 4 3.50 -10.93 7.19
N MET A 5 2.72 -10.12 6.49
CA MET A 5 3.19 -9.30 5.36
C MET A 5 3.51 -7.85 5.71
N PHE A 6 3.44 -7.47 6.98
CA PHE A 6 3.64 -6.07 7.37
C PHE A 6 4.75 -5.95 8.42
N LYS A 7 5.65 -5.03 8.20
CA LYS A 7 6.54 -4.53 9.24
C LYS A 7 5.97 -3.19 9.72
N LEU A 8 5.52 -3.15 10.95
CA LEU A 8 5.01 -1.93 11.58
C LEU A 8 6.15 -1.21 12.32
N VAL A 9 6.41 0.02 11.97
CA VAL A 9 7.36 0.88 12.67
C VAL A 9 6.60 2.07 13.23
N LEU A 10 6.54 2.17 14.56
CA LEU A 10 5.98 3.32 15.26
C LEU A 10 7.07 4.39 15.42
N GLU A 11 6.81 5.58 14.93
CA GLU A 11 7.68 6.72 15.11
C GLU A 11 6.89 7.92 15.65
N LYS A 12 7.33 8.46 16.77
CA LYS A 12 6.82 9.74 17.30
C LYS A 12 7.52 10.87 16.57
N ALA A 13 6.76 11.83 16.07
CA ALA A 13 7.35 13.05 15.54
C ALA A 13 7.88 13.89 16.71
N GLU A 14 9.18 13.78 16.98
CA GLU A 14 9.90 14.65 17.93
C GLU A 14 10.67 15.73 17.17
N GLU A 15 11.02 16.84 17.85
CA GLU A 15 11.83 17.90 17.24
C GLU A 15 13.15 17.36 16.67
N PRO A 16 13.69 17.96 15.61
CA PRO A 16 14.57 17.29 14.66
C PRO A 16 16.03 17.22 15.11
N GLU A 17 16.42 16.15 15.77
CA GLU A 17 17.84 15.78 15.82
C GLU A 17 18.18 14.52 15.01
N THR A 18 17.21 13.85 14.40
CA THR A 18 17.46 12.62 13.62
C THR A 18 17.51 12.88 12.13
N LYS A 19 18.59 12.44 11.51
CA LYS A 19 18.84 12.41 10.07
C LYS A 19 17.87 11.43 9.40
N LEU A 20 16.67 11.88 9.08
CA LEU A 20 15.67 11.14 8.31
C LEU A 20 15.90 11.32 6.81
N PRO A 21 15.57 10.33 5.98
CA PRO A 21 15.69 10.43 4.52
C PRO A 21 14.93 11.65 4.00
N THR A 22 15.53 12.34 3.04
CA THR A 22 15.26 13.72 2.62
C THR A 22 13.83 14.02 2.12
N SER A 23 13.07 13.02 1.68
CA SER A 23 11.72 13.22 1.14
C SER A 23 10.62 13.23 2.20
N THR A 24 10.75 12.41 3.25
CA THR A 24 9.76 12.30 4.32
C THR A 24 9.93 13.37 5.42
N GLY A 25 11.12 13.97 5.54
CA GLY A 25 11.44 14.91 6.62
C GLY A 25 10.80 16.29 6.49
N SER A 26 10.50 16.76 5.27
CA SER A 26 10.03 18.12 5.04
C SER A 26 8.58 18.34 5.49
N TRP A 27 7.68 17.44 5.17
CA TRP A 27 6.27 17.56 5.54
C TRP A 27 6.00 17.24 7.02
N LYS A 28 6.80 16.33 7.63
CA LYS A 28 6.76 16.09 9.10
C LYS A 28 7.06 17.37 9.88
N LYS A 29 8.09 18.12 9.46
CA LYS A 29 8.42 19.44 10.07
C LYS A 29 7.29 20.44 9.90
N TRP A 30 6.64 20.45 8.75
CA TRP A 30 5.55 21.36 8.46
C TRP A 30 4.34 21.06 9.36
N VAL A 31 3.94 19.79 9.45
CA VAL A 31 2.81 19.34 10.30
C VAL A 31 3.05 19.66 11.79
N LEU A 32 4.24 19.39 12.31
CA LEU A 32 4.59 19.71 13.72
C LEU A 32 4.54 21.20 14.03
N ARG A 33 5.01 22.05 13.10
CA ARG A 33 4.99 23.49 13.26
C ARG A 33 3.59 24.07 13.25
N GLU A 34 2.71 23.54 12.38
CA GLU A 34 1.35 24.06 12.18
C GLU A 34 0.42 23.67 13.34
N PHE A 35 0.56 22.48 13.90
CA PHE A 35 -0.44 21.93 14.81
C PHE A 35 -0.01 21.90 16.29
N GLN A 36 1.26 22.07 16.62
CA GLN A 36 1.80 22.01 17.99
C GLN A 36 1.30 20.80 18.82
N LYS A 37 0.96 19.71 18.16
CA LYS A 37 0.44 18.48 18.73
C LYS A 37 1.41 17.33 18.54
N ASN A 38 1.42 16.40 19.49
CA ASN A 38 2.13 15.13 19.29
C ASN A 38 1.42 14.33 18.21
N ILE A 39 2.14 13.95 17.17
CA ILE A 39 1.65 13.14 16.08
C ILE A 39 2.47 11.86 16.03
N TYR A 40 1.77 10.74 15.94
CA TYR A 40 2.37 9.41 15.80
C TYR A 40 2.21 8.95 14.38
N PHE A 41 3.30 8.43 13.80
CA PHE A 41 3.35 7.87 12.46
C PHE A 41 3.57 6.38 12.55
N TYR A 42 2.72 5.61 11.85
CA TYR A 42 2.84 4.18 11.71
C TYR A 42 3.18 3.89 10.25
N PHE A 43 4.38 3.41 10.00
CA PHE A 43 4.82 3.02 8.67
C PHE A 43 4.49 1.56 8.44
N ILE A 44 3.78 1.29 7.35
CA ILE A 44 3.44 -0.05 6.91
C ILE A 44 4.31 -0.36 5.69
N ASP A 45 5.22 -1.29 5.86
CA ASP A 45 6.06 -1.84 4.80
C ASP A 45 5.49 -3.20 4.39
N TYR A 46 5.06 -3.32 3.15
CA TYR A 46 4.51 -4.57 2.61
C TYR A 46 5.63 -5.46 2.10
N ALA A 47 5.88 -6.57 2.79
CA ALA A 47 6.88 -7.54 2.39
C ALA A 47 6.54 -8.20 1.07
N LYS A 48 6.68 -7.86 -0.07
CA LYS A 48 6.22 -8.37 -1.38
C LYS A 48 4.85 -7.83 -1.79
N ALA A 49 4.69 -6.52 -1.72
CA ALA A 49 3.45 -5.83 -2.05
C ALA A 49 2.84 -6.31 -3.38
N PHE A 50 3.59 -6.20 -4.46
CA PHE A 50 3.11 -6.54 -5.80
C PHE A 50 2.91 -8.05 -6.01
N ASP A 51 3.74 -8.90 -5.39
CA ASP A 51 3.66 -10.36 -5.53
C ASP A 51 2.46 -10.97 -4.80
N CYS A 52 1.89 -10.25 -3.83
CA CYS A 52 0.82 -10.74 -2.97
C CYS A 52 -0.59 -10.43 -3.47
N VAL A 53 -0.74 -9.69 -4.54
CA VAL A 53 -2.05 -9.32 -5.10
C VAL A 53 -2.78 -10.57 -5.60
N ASP A 54 -3.94 -10.86 -5.00
CA ASP A 54 -4.81 -11.95 -5.44
C ASP A 54 -5.64 -11.48 -6.63
N HIS A 55 -5.48 -12.13 -7.79
CA HIS A 55 -6.15 -11.75 -9.02
C HIS A 55 -7.67 -11.79 -8.89
N ASN A 56 -8.24 -12.83 -8.23
CA ASN A 56 -9.69 -12.95 -8.10
C ASN A 56 -10.28 -11.81 -7.25
N LYS A 57 -9.57 -11.41 -6.19
CA LYS A 57 -9.98 -10.26 -5.37
C LYS A 57 -9.81 -8.97 -6.15
N LEU A 58 -8.71 -8.80 -6.89
CA LEU A 58 -8.49 -7.61 -7.71
C LEU A 58 -9.62 -7.41 -8.72
N TRP A 59 -10.06 -8.47 -9.42
CA TRP A 59 -11.17 -8.35 -10.38
C TRP A 59 -12.48 -7.95 -9.72
N LYS A 60 -12.78 -8.46 -8.52
CA LYS A 60 -13.96 -8.03 -7.75
C LYS A 60 -13.88 -6.57 -7.36
N ILE A 61 -12.72 -6.13 -6.87
CA ILE A 61 -12.48 -4.73 -6.51
C ILE A 61 -12.72 -3.81 -7.70
N LEU A 62 -12.18 -4.15 -8.89
CA LEU A 62 -12.37 -3.34 -10.09
C LEU A 62 -13.84 -3.24 -10.50
N GLN A 63 -14.61 -4.31 -10.35
CA GLN A 63 -16.05 -4.29 -10.60
C GLN A 63 -16.81 -3.45 -9.57
N GLU A 64 -16.49 -3.56 -8.28
CA GLU A 64 -17.12 -2.80 -7.20
C GLU A 64 -16.88 -1.30 -7.30
N ILE A 65 -15.71 -0.87 -7.77
CA ILE A 65 -15.43 0.56 -8.03
C ILE A 65 -16.05 1.07 -9.35
N GLY A 66 -16.78 0.23 -10.09
CA GLY A 66 -17.49 0.60 -11.31
C GLY A 66 -16.63 0.61 -12.57
N MET A 67 -15.51 -0.12 -12.59
CA MET A 67 -14.72 -0.26 -13.83
C MET A 67 -15.53 -1.02 -14.89
N PRO A 68 -15.59 -0.52 -16.14
CA PRO A 68 -16.31 -1.19 -17.23
C PRO A 68 -15.84 -2.63 -17.46
N ASP A 69 -16.77 -3.56 -17.71
CA ASP A 69 -16.49 -4.98 -17.85
C ASP A 69 -15.47 -5.29 -18.95
N HIS A 70 -15.50 -4.55 -20.05
CA HIS A 70 -14.54 -4.75 -21.14
C HIS A 70 -13.10 -4.43 -20.71
N LEU A 71 -12.88 -3.42 -19.87
CA LEU A 71 -11.55 -3.10 -19.34
C LEU A 71 -11.10 -4.12 -18.31
N THR A 72 -12.00 -4.56 -17.44
CA THR A 72 -11.71 -5.66 -16.50
C THR A 72 -11.37 -6.96 -17.24
N CYS A 73 -12.06 -7.23 -18.34
CA CYS A 73 -11.76 -8.39 -19.19
C CYS A 73 -10.37 -8.28 -19.85
N LEU A 74 -10.01 -7.11 -20.38
CA LEU A 74 -8.68 -6.87 -20.93
C LEU A 74 -7.58 -7.09 -19.89
N LEU A 75 -7.75 -6.59 -18.68
CA LEU A 75 -6.81 -6.80 -17.59
C LEU A 75 -6.72 -8.28 -17.21
N ARG A 76 -7.85 -8.99 -17.11
CA ARG A 76 -7.83 -10.44 -16.87
C ARG A 76 -7.04 -11.20 -17.93
N ASN A 77 -7.23 -10.85 -19.19
CA ASN A 77 -6.52 -11.49 -20.30
C ASN A 77 -5.02 -11.19 -20.25
N LEU A 78 -4.62 -9.99 -19.82
CA LEU A 78 -3.22 -9.61 -19.63
C LEU A 78 -2.52 -10.51 -18.58
N TYR A 79 -3.23 -10.89 -17.52
CA TYR A 79 -2.71 -11.72 -16.43
C TYR A 79 -3.05 -13.21 -16.58
N ALA A 80 -3.86 -13.59 -17.56
CA ALA A 80 -4.25 -14.98 -17.78
C ALA A 80 -3.12 -15.78 -18.44
N GLY A 81 -2.91 -16.99 -17.94
CA GLY A 81 -1.97 -17.94 -18.56
C GLY A 81 -0.50 -17.53 -18.48
N GLN A 82 -0.14 -16.61 -17.59
CA GLN A 82 1.25 -16.22 -17.43
C GLN A 82 2.06 -17.35 -16.80
N GLU A 83 3.19 -17.62 -17.39
CA GLU A 83 4.12 -18.64 -16.94
C GLU A 83 5.50 -18.02 -16.71
N ALA A 84 6.25 -18.58 -15.78
CA ALA A 84 7.61 -18.18 -15.49
C ALA A 84 8.51 -19.39 -15.33
N THR A 85 9.79 -19.16 -15.54
CA THR A 85 10.86 -20.10 -15.23
C THR A 85 11.98 -19.35 -14.53
N VAL A 86 12.70 -20.00 -13.64
CA VAL A 86 13.81 -19.40 -12.89
C VAL A 86 15.10 -20.06 -13.37
N ARG A 87 16.07 -19.25 -13.71
CA ARG A 87 17.42 -19.68 -14.07
C ARG A 87 18.35 -19.49 -12.88
N THR A 88 18.89 -20.59 -12.37
CA THR A 88 19.88 -20.63 -11.28
C THR A 88 21.21 -21.13 -11.83
N GLY A 89 22.13 -20.21 -12.14
CA GLY A 89 23.42 -20.57 -12.72
C GLY A 89 23.28 -21.29 -14.06
N HIS A 90 23.51 -22.61 -14.07
CA HIS A 90 23.46 -23.45 -15.28
C HIS A 90 22.14 -24.22 -15.45
N GLU A 91 21.26 -24.20 -14.44
CA GLU A 91 20.00 -24.92 -14.46
C GLU A 91 18.82 -23.96 -14.61
N THR A 92 17.78 -24.45 -15.29
CA THR A 92 16.53 -23.73 -15.48
C THR A 92 15.41 -24.60 -14.93
N THR A 93 14.52 -24.04 -14.13
CA THR A 93 13.36 -24.78 -13.62
C THR A 93 12.36 -25.09 -14.73
N ASP A 94 11.47 -26.06 -14.51
CA ASP A 94 10.29 -26.22 -15.33
C ASP A 94 9.41 -24.97 -15.30
N TRP A 95 8.61 -24.77 -16.34
CA TRP A 95 7.65 -23.68 -16.42
C TRP A 95 6.56 -23.86 -15.39
N PHE A 96 6.26 -22.80 -14.64
CA PHE A 96 5.17 -22.78 -13.66
C PHE A 96 4.25 -21.57 -13.89
N GLN A 97 2.97 -21.76 -13.60
CA GLN A 97 1.97 -20.71 -13.78
C GLN A 97 2.02 -19.67 -12.65
N ILE A 98 1.98 -18.40 -13.06
CA ILE A 98 1.84 -17.25 -12.14
C ILE A 98 0.35 -17.05 -11.84
N ARG A 99 -0.04 -17.24 -10.59
CA ARG A 99 -1.45 -17.14 -10.16
C ARG A 99 -1.72 -15.93 -9.27
N ARG A 100 -0.70 -15.16 -8.92
CA ARG A 100 -0.75 -14.01 -8.01
C ARG A 100 0.25 -12.97 -8.44
N GLY A 101 0.03 -11.74 -7.95
CA GLY A 101 0.94 -10.65 -8.16
C GLY A 101 0.63 -9.80 -9.37
N VAL A 102 1.21 -8.62 -9.38
CA VAL A 102 1.23 -7.68 -10.51
C VAL A 102 2.67 -7.43 -10.92
N HIS A 103 2.90 -7.19 -12.20
CA HIS A 103 4.27 -7.01 -12.72
C HIS A 103 4.96 -5.80 -12.12
N GLN A 104 6.14 -5.96 -11.55
CA GLN A 104 6.87 -4.86 -10.90
C GLN A 104 7.24 -3.73 -11.88
N ASP A 105 7.56 -4.07 -13.12
CA ASP A 105 7.98 -3.10 -14.16
C ASP A 105 6.83 -2.60 -15.06
N CYS A 106 5.58 -2.88 -14.69
CA CYS A 106 4.42 -2.44 -15.46
C CYS A 106 3.86 -1.12 -14.93
N ILE A 107 3.61 -0.15 -15.81
CA ILE A 107 3.03 1.16 -15.47
C ILE A 107 1.67 1.05 -14.78
N LEU A 108 0.91 -0.04 -15.01
CA LEU A 108 -0.40 -0.28 -14.40
C LEU A 108 -0.29 -0.83 -12.97
N SER A 109 0.81 -1.48 -12.62
CA SER A 109 0.93 -2.20 -11.36
C SER A 109 0.82 -1.33 -10.11
N PRO A 110 1.41 -0.13 -10.03
CA PRO A 110 1.20 0.78 -8.91
C PRO A 110 -0.27 1.18 -8.75
N CYS A 111 -0.98 1.44 -9.85
CA CYS A 111 -2.40 1.79 -9.82
C CYS A 111 -3.26 0.61 -9.34
N LEU A 112 -3.03 -0.60 -9.87
CA LEU A 112 -3.76 -1.81 -9.48
C LEU A 112 -3.50 -2.15 -8.01
N PHE A 113 -2.24 -2.04 -7.56
CA PHE A 113 -1.90 -2.24 -6.16
C PHE A 113 -2.55 -1.20 -5.24
N ASN A 114 -2.55 0.08 -5.62
CA ASN A 114 -3.21 1.14 -4.84
C ASN A 114 -4.70 0.87 -4.67
N LEU A 115 -5.41 0.49 -5.74
CA LEU A 115 -6.83 0.12 -5.66
C LEU A 115 -7.04 -1.09 -4.74
N TYR A 116 -6.19 -2.09 -4.85
CA TYR A 116 -6.23 -3.29 -4.00
C TYR A 116 -5.98 -2.95 -2.53
N SER A 117 -4.98 -2.12 -2.22
CA SER A 117 -4.62 -1.73 -0.85
C SER A 117 -5.70 -0.85 -0.20
N VAL A 118 -6.27 0.11 -0.96
CA VAL A 118 -7.40 0.93 -0.49
C VAL A 118 -8.57 0.04 -0.07
N TYR A 119 -8.96 -0.90 -0.92
CA TYR A 119 -10.05 -1.82 -0.63
C TYR A 119 -9.80 -2.65 0.64
N ILE A 120 -8.57 -3.15 0.82
CA ILE A 120 -8.20 -3.90 2.02
C ILE A 120 -8.31 -3.03 3.27
N MET A 121 -7.83 -1.78 3.21
CA MET A 121 -7.86 -0.85 4.34
C MET A 121 -9.28 -0.47 4.73
N VAL A 122 -10.14 -0.18 3.75
CA VAL A 122 -11.57 0.11 3.99
C VAL A 122 -12.25 -1.09 4.66
N ASN A 123 -12.04 -2.32 4.14
CA ASN A 123 -12.65 -3.51 4.73
C ASN A 123 -12.03 -3.93 6.08
N ALA A 124 -10.85 -3.43 6.42
CA ALA A 124 -10.26 -3.59 7.74
C ALA A 124 -10.74 -2.53 8.74
N SER A 125 -11.68 -1.65 8.34
CA SER A 125 -12.18 -0.51 9.13
C SER A 125 -11.07 0.46 9.57
N MET A 126 -9.92 0.43 8.91
CA MET A 126 -8.79 1.31 9.25
C MET A 126 -9.00 2.74 8.76
N ASP A 127 -9.88 2.94 7.78
CA ASP A 127 -10.22 4.29 7.26
C ASP A 127 -11.29 4.99 8.13
N GLU A 128 -12.10 4.24 8.89
CA GLU A 128 -13.15 4.76 9.77
C GLU A 128 -12.63 5.12 11.17
N ALA A 129 -11.38 4.76 11.50
CA ALA A 129 -10.81 5.14 12.77
C ALA A 129 -10.88 6.67 12.95
N GLN A 130 -11.44 7.13 14.06
CA GLN A 130 -11.43 8.55 14.46
C GLN A 130 -10.00 9.07 14.68
N ALA A 131 -9.02 8.18 14.59
CA ALA A 131 -7.61 8.47 14.57
C ALA A 131 -7.24 9.19 13.26
N GLY A 132 -6.64 10.35 13.36
CA GLY A 132 -6.21 11.15 12.22
C GLY A 132 -5.90 12.57 12.64
N ILE A 133 -5.37 13.34 11.71
CA ILE A 133 -5.02 14.74 11.91
C ILE A 133 -6.02 15.59 11.14
N LYS A 134 -6.69 16.52 11.82
CA LYS A 134 -7.60 17.44 11.14
C LYS A 134 -6.83 18.58 10.49
N ILE A 135 -6.81 18.62 9.17
CA ILE A 135 -6.23 19.70 8.38
C ILE A 135 -7.36 20.39 7.62
N ALA A 136 -7.61 21.65 7.89
CA ALA A 136 -8.58 22.51 7.20
C ALA A 136 -10.00 21.97 7.09
N ARG A 137 -10.51 21.10 7.85
CA ARG A 137 -11.80 20.38 7.86
C ARG A 137 -11.72 18.94 7.38
N ASN A 138 -10.60 18.52 6.80
CA ASN A 138 -10.41 17.13 6.38
C ASN A 138 -9.67 16.36 7.48
N ASN A 139 -10.13 15.14 7.75
CA ASN A 139 -9.40 14.21 8.60
C ASN A 139 -8.43 13.41 7.73
N ILE A 140 -7.14 13.56 7.97
CA ILE A 140 -6.10 12.81 7.25
C ILE A 140 -5.56 11.77 8.23
N ASN A 141 -5.90 10.53 8.00
CA ASN A 141 -5.49 9.39 8.82
C ASN A 141 -4.45 8.50 8.13
N ASN A 142 -4.31 8.61 6.82
CA ASN A 142 -3.33 7.83 6.06
C ASN A 142 -2.77 8.60 4.87
N LEU A 143 -1.54 8.25 4.49
CA LEU A 143 -0.88 8.66 3.26
C LEU A 143 -0.36 7.42 2.57
N ARG A 144 -0.60 7.31 1.26
CA ARG A 144 -0.20 6.15 0.46
C ARG A 144 0.51 6.58 -0.81
N TYR A 145 1.58 5.87 -1.11
CA TYR A 145 2.27 6.00 -2.37
C TYR A 145 2.83 4.64 -2.78
N ALA A 146 2.26 4.06 -3.84
CA ALA A 146 2.55 2.68 -4.27
C ALA A 146 2.40 1.69 -3.09
N ASP A 147 3.49 1.06 -2.68
CA ASP A 147 3.56 0.13 -1.54
C ASP A 147 3.87 0.80 -0.21
N ASP A 148 4.24 2.05 -0.19
CA ASP A 148 4.45 2.80 1.05
C ASP A 148 3.13 3.32 1.63
N THR A 149 2.80 2.88 2.84
CA THR A 149 1.63 3.36 3.56
C THR A 149 2.04 3.91 4.92
N THR A 150 1.57 5.11 5.24
CA THR A 150 1.78 5.73 6.54
C THR A 150 0.43 6.07 7.17
N LEU A 151 0.17 5.55 8.36
CA LEU A 151 -0.98 5.95 9.18
C LEU A 151 -0.56 7.05 10.13
N MET A 152 -1.50 7.94 10.46
CA MET A 152 -1.28 9.06 11.36
C MET A 152 -2.32 9.06 12.47
N ALA A 153 -1.89 9.33 13.71
CA ALA A 153 -2.77 9.44 14.85
C ALA A 153 -2.28 10.52 15.84
N GLU A 154 -3.19 11.12 16.61
CA GLU A 154 -2.87 12.04 17.72
C GLU A 154 -2.54 11.28 19.01
N SER A 155 -2.83 9.98 19.09
CA SER A 155 -2.54 9.12 20.25
C SER A 155 -1.84 7.83 19.85
N LYS A 156 -1.22 7.13 20.81
CA LYS A 156 -0.61 5.81 20.61
C LYS A 156 -1.60 4.66 20.55
N GLU A 157 -2.83 4.90 21.01
CA GLU A 157 -3.89 3.90 21.02
C GLU A 157 -4.66 3.98 19.70
N LEU A 158 -4.51 2.94 18.92
CA LEU A 158 -5.24 2.68 17.68
C LEU A 158 -6.20 1.53 17.89
#